data_b49ab0380c4c218cceb262a309c59c65
#
_entry.id   b49ab0380c4c218cceb262a309c59c65
#
_cell.length_a   1.000
_cell.length_b   1.000
_cell.length_c   1.000
_cell.angle_alpha   90.00
_cell.angle_beta   90.00
_cell.angle_gamma   90.00
#
_symmetry.space_group_name_H-M   'P 1'
#
loop_
_entity.id
_entity.type
_entity.pdbx_description
1 polymer ?
#
loop_
_entity_poly.entity_id
_entity_poly.type
_entity_poly.pdbx_seq_one_letter_code
_entity_poly.pdbx_strand_id
1 'polypeptide(L)'
;MTSVAAPPSPPARTVTLLVLGAVAAALAAALGSPMATAVIGLILFGILHNLLEIRYVVGRFPGVLGRPFLDLLVGLITGIVVCRLLVGVVGRPAQLAEVVLGYAILALAAQRGLRGRRRHAAWLVIAVAALASLSFPAYHFVVLTHLHNVVPLVFLWEWSRRIASRRWRRSFRAVQLLWVLVVPAVLLSGLLDGSLGTDPGIVRSVVGDGQSVLAASAPPGEAATVLGMRVLAVFAFMQTMHYVVWVALMPRVAPDASAAFEARAPWLTGPRLWAAGFVAAALFAVLFGLDFTQGKAVYAALASYHAYLELPVLLALLAGGAAWSQAPASSGGRAAGTPTGSGRDGAAPVGGGGGGGGGSQGLDLRPETAPAVTLDPELGP
;
A
#
# COMPACT_ATOMS: atom_id res chain seq x y z
N MET A 1 -5.52 1.75 34.44
CA MET A 1 -5.97 1.55 33.05
C MET A 1 -6.19 0.05 32.87
N THR A 2 -7.43 -0.41 32.88
CA THR A 2 -7.79 -1.82 32.67
C THR A 2 -7.52 -2.16 31.19
N SER A 3 -6.59 -3.09 30.97
CA SER A 3 -6.32 -3.65 29.64
C SER A 3 -7.58 -4.36 29.15
N VAL A 4 -8.34 -3.74 28.26
CA VAL A 4 -9.44 -4.41 27.58
C VAL A 4 -8.81 -5.44 26.63
N ALA A 5 -8.98 -6.73 26.97
CA ALA A 5 -8.53 -7.82 26.12
C ALA A 5 -9.16 -7.70 24.73
N ALA A 6 -8.34 -7.78 23.69
CA ALA A 6 -8.84 -7.75 22.32
C ALA A 6 -9.84 -8.91 22.10
N PRO A 7 -10.96 -8.69 21.41
CA PRO A 7 -11.94 -9.74 21.15
C PRO A 7 -11.28 -10.90 20.38
N PRO A 8 -11.69 -12.15 20.64
CA PRO A 8 -11.13 -13.32 19.98
C PRO A 8 -11.39 -13.23 18.47
N SER A 9 -10.37 -13.57 17.67
CA SER A 9 -10.52 -13.61 16.21
C SER A 9 -11.53 -14.68 15.79
N PRO A 10 -12.36 -14.41 14.77
CA PRO A 10 -13.38 -15.37 14.32
C PRO A 10 -12.73 -16.67 13.81
N PRO A 11 -13.44 -17.83 13.93
CA PRO A 11 -12.93 -19.11 13.46
C PRO A 11 -12.56 -19.08 11.97
N ALA A 12 -11.46 -19.71 11.59
CA ALA A 12 -10.98 -19.72 10.21
C ALA A 12 -12.01 -20.28 9.21
N ARG A 13 -12.85 -21.25 9.65
CA ARG A 13 -13.98 -21.75 8.86
C ARG A 13 -14.95 -20.63 8.50
N THR A 14 -15.39 -19.88 9.50
CA THR A 14 -16.34 -18.78 9.31
C THR A 14 -15.77 -17.72 8.37
N VAL A 15 -14.51 -17.32 8.59
CA VAL A 15 -13.83 -16.34 7.70
C VAL A 15 -13.77 -16.84 6.25
N THR A 16 -13.40 -18.11 6.04
CA THR A 16 -13.31 -18.71 4.68
C THR A 16 -14.67 -18.72 3.99
N LEU A 17 -15.74 -19.11 4.70
CA LEU A 17 -17.08 -19.16 4.15
C LEU A 17 -17.65 -17.76 3.87
N LEU A 18 -17.38 -16.78 4.73
CA LEU A 18 -17.80 -15.40 4.50
C LEU A 18 -17.11 -14.81 3.26
N VAL A 19 -15.80 -15.05 3.08
CA VAL A 19 -15.09 -14.60 1.88
C VAL A 19 -15.64 -15.28 0.63
N LEU A 20 -15.92 -16.59 0.68
CA LEU A 20 -16.52 -17.31 -0.45
C LEU A 20 -17.92 -16.75 -0.80
N GLY A 21 -18.74 -16.48 0.20
CA GLY A 21 -20.04 -15.83 0.00
C GLY A 21 -19.91 -14.42 -0.61
N ALA A 22 -18.91 -13.65 -0.15
CA ALA A 22 -18.60 -12.34 -0.73
C ALA A 22 -18.15 -12.43 -2.19
N VAL A 23 -17.35 -13.44 -2.55
CA VAL A 23 -16.96 -13.73 -3.95
C VAL A 23 -18.18 -13.96 -4.82
N ALA A 24 -19.13 -14.80 -4.36
CA ALA A 24 -20.35 -15.08 -5.11
C ALA A 24 -21.22 -13.81 -5.27
N ALA A 25 -21.40 -13.03 -4.20
CA ALA A 25 -22.18 -11.79 -4.23
C ALA A 25 -21.53 -10.72 -5.12
N ALA A 26 -20.22 -10.54 -5.01
CA ALA A 26 -19.45 -9.58 -5.84
C ALA A 26 -19.51 -9.97 -7.33
N LEU A 27 -19.42 -11.27 -7.64
CA LEU A 27 -19.54 -11.77 -9.02
C LEU A 27 -20.95 -11.52 -9.58
N ALA A 28 -21.98 -11.83 -8.81
CA ALA A 28 -23.37 -11.56 -9.22
C ALA A 28 -23.62 -10.06 -9.47
N ALA A 29 -23.12 -9.18 -8.59
CA ALA A 29 -23.23 -7.74 -8.76
C ALA A 29 -22.46 -7.24 -10.00
N ALA A 30 -21.22 -7.72 -10.20
CA ALA A 30 -20.37 -7.34 -11.34
C ALA A 30 -20.94 -7.83 -12.68
N LEU A 31 -21.64 -8.97 -12.71
CA LEU A 31 -22.32 -9.46 -13.91
C LEU A 31 -23.63 -8.69 -14.17
N GLY A 32 -24.45 -8.50 -13.14
CA GLY A 32 -25.75 -7.86 -13.28
C GLY A 32 -25.68 -6.38 -13.68
N SER A 33 -24.70 -5.62 -13.15
CA SER A 33 -24.46 -4.23 -13.52
C SER A 33 -23.02 -3.82 -13.12
N PRO A 34 -22.04 -4.08 -13.95
CA PRO A 34 -20.62 -3.80 -13.65
C PRO A 34 -20.39 -2.31 -13.40
N MET A 35 -21.05 -1.45 -14.17
CA MET A 35 -20.94 0.00 -14.04
C MET A 35 -21.51 0.50 -12.72
N ALA A 36 -22.75 0.11 -12.38
CA ALA A 36 -23.34 0.49 -11.10
C ALA A 36 -22.52 -0.05 -9.91
N THR A 37 -22.05 -1.29 -10.00
CA THR A 37 -21.20 -1.90 -8.96
C THR A 37 -19.93 -1.11 -8.74
N ALA A 38 -19.21 -0.72 -9.81
CA ALA A 38 -17.98 0.06 -9.71
C ALA A 38 -18.25 1.46 -9.13
N VAL A 39 -19.26 2.17 -9.63
CA VAL A 39 -19.57 3.55 -9.24
C VAL A 39 -20.11 3.62 -7.81
N ILE A 40 -21.09 2.79 -7.47
CA ILE A 40 -21.65 2.75 -6.10
C ILE A 40 -20.58 2.30 -5.10
N GLY A 41 -19.79 1.30 -5.45
CA GLY A 41 -18.68 0.86 -4.62
C GLY A 41 -17.69 2.00 -4.34
N LEU A 42 -17.32 2.77 -5.36
CA LEU A 42 -16.45 3.92 -5.24
C LEU A 42 -17.06 5.01 -4.32
N ILE A 43 -18.34 5.35 -4.51
CA ILE A 43 -19.01 6.38 -3.74
C ILE A 43 -19.12 5.99 -2.26
N LEU A 44 -19.54 4.76 -1.96
CA LEU A 44 -19.81 4.32 -0.59
C LEU A 44 -18.56 3.93 0.18
N PHE A 45 -17.62 3.28 -0.47
CA PHE A 45 -16.47 2.65 0.19
C PHE A 45 -15.13 3.25 -0.21
N GLY A 46 -15.09 4.06 -1.29
CA GLY A 46 -13.84 4.55 -1.83
C GLY A 46 -12.94 5.25 -0.82
N ILE A 47 -13.45 6.24 -0.07
CA ILE A 47 -12.63 6.95 0.93
C ILE A 47 -12.54 6.17 2.26
N LEU A 48 -13.57 5.41 2.61
CA LEU A 48 -13.61 4.65 3.85
C LEU A 48 -12.55 3.55 3.86
N HIS A 49 -12.40 2.79 2.75
CA HIS A 49 -11.38 1.75 2.71
C HIS A 49 -9.96 2.34 2.77
N ASN A 50 -9.70 3.49 2.13
CA ASN A 50 -8.39 4.16 2.20
C ASN A 50 -7.98 4.42 3.66
N LEU A 51 -8.90 4.93 4.47
CA LEU A 51 -8.64 5.21 5.89
C LEU A 51 -8.40 3.93 6.70
N LEU A 52 -9.21 2.88 6.46
CA LEU A 52 -9.09 1.61 7.17
C LEU A 52 -7.84 0.85 6.77
N GLU A 53 -7.44 0.94 5.51
CA GLU A 53 -6.22 0.36 5.01
C GLU A 53 -4.98 1.05 5.59
N ILE A 54 -4.91 2.40 5.54
CA ILE A 54 -3.83 3.16 6.16
C ILE A 54 -3.73 2.80 7.65
N ARG A 55 -4.87 2.72 8.37
CA ARG A 55 -4.89 2.28 9.76
C ARG A 55 -4.23 0.92 9.95
N TYR A 56 -4.56 -0.05 9.11
CA TYR A 56 -3.96 -1.38 9.15
C TYR A 56 -2.47 -1.36 8.82
N VAL A 57 -2.09 -0.73 7.71
CA VAL A 57 -0.71 -0.70 7.21
C VAL A 57 0.22 -0.01 8.21
N VAL A 58 -0.14 1.17 8.70
CA VAL A 58 0.64 1.91 9.70
C VAL A 58 0.69 1.20 11.05
N GLY A 59 -0.42 0.58 11.45
CA GLY A 59 -0.49 -0.19 12.70
C GLY A 59 0.35 -1.46 12.66
N ARG A 60 0.31 -2.19 11.56
CA ARG A 60 0.93 -3.50 11.41
C ARG A 60 2.40 -3.46 11.06
N PHE A 61 2.84 -2.47 10.26
CA PHE A 61 4.18 -2.43 9.68
C PHE A 61 5.01 -1.19 10.07
N PRO A 62 5.09 -0.84 11.37
CA PRO A 62 5.82 0.35 11.81
C PRO A 62 7.32 0.28 11.52
N GLY A 63 7.91 -0.92 11.49
CA GLY A 63 9.32 -1.11 11.17
C GLY A 63 9.65 -0.79 9.71
N VAL A 64 8.67 -0.98 8.80
CA VAL A 64 8.80 -0.61 7.39
C VAL A 64 8.64 0.89 7.22
N LEU A 65 7.59 1.48 7.86
CA LEU A 65 7.19 2.87 7.73
C LEU A 65 7.76 3.77 8.85
N GLY A 66 8.99 3.49 9.31
CA GLY A 66 9.67 4.34 10.31
C GLY A 66 10.21 5.64 9.72
N ARG A 67 10.28 6.70 10.57
CA ARG A 67 10.95 7.95 10.19
C ARG A 67 12.47 7.75 10.05
N PRO A 68 13.18 8.47 9.15
CA PRO A 68 12.69 9.54 8.26
C PRO A 68 12.09 9.03 6.94
N PHE A 69 12.04 7.70 6.73
CA PHE A 69 11.57 7.11 5.46
C PHE A 69 10.08 7.43 5.19
N LEU A 70 9.24 7.40 6.23
CA LEU A 70 7.82 7.77 6.09
C LEU A 70 7.66 9.22 5.64
N ASP A 71 8.46 10.14 6.18
CA ASP A 71 8.38 11.56 5.83
C ASP A 71 8.74 11.77 4.35
N LEU A 72 9.77 11.06 3.86
CA LEU A 72 10.13 11.06 2.44
C LEU A 72 9.04 10.48 1.56
N LEU A 73 8.44 9.34 1.96
CA LEU A 73 7.32 8.73 1.23
C LEU A 73 6.13 9.69 1.13
N VAL A 74 5.74 10.32 2.25
CA VAL A 74 4.65 11.30 2.27
C VAL A 74 4.96 12.47 1.33
N GLY A 75 6.20 12.97 1.31
CA GLY A 75 6.61 14.02 0.39
C GLY A 75 6.48 13.61 -1.09
N LEU A 76 6.95 12.42 -1.46
CA LEU A 76 6.83 11.90 -2.82
C LEU A 76 5.36 11.66 -3.23
N ILE A 77 4.56 11.09 -2.33
CA ILE A 77 3.12 10.87 -2.58
C ILE A 77 2.39 12.22 -2.71
N THR A 78 2.76 13.22 -1.91
CA THR A 78 2.22 14.58 -2.06
C THR A 78 2.57 15.15 -3.44
N GLY A 79 3.78 14.91 -3.94
CA GLY A 79 4.16 15.23 -5.32
C GLY A 79 3.25 14.55 -6.35
N ILE A 80 2.93 13.26 -6.16
CA ILE A 80 1.98 12.52 -7.02
C ILE A 80 0.59 13.17 -6.97
N VAL A 81 0.09 13.50 -5.77
CA VAL A 81 -1.21 14.19 -5.60
C VAL A 81 -1.24 15.51 -6.38
N VAL A 82 -0.18 16.32 -6.26
CA VAL A 82 -0.06 17.58 -7.01
C VAL A 82 -0.04 17.32 -8.52
N CYS A 83 0.73 16.36 -9.00
CA CYS A 83 0.74 15.98 -10.42
C CYS A 83 -0.66 15.60 -10.91
N ARG A 84 -1.41 14.78 -10.17
CA ARG A 84 -2.78 14.37 -10.52
C ARG A 84 -3.75 15.54 -10.61
N LEU A 85 -3.68 16.46 -9.66
CA LEU A 85 -4.53 17.66 -9.67
C LEU A 85 -4.18 18.60 -10.82
N LEU A 86 -2.91 18.61 -11.25
CA LEU A 86 -2.42 19.44 -12.35
C LEU A 86 -2.61 18.83 -13.74
N VAL A 87 -3.00 17.56 -13.88
CA VAL A 87 -3.15 16.89 -15.18
C VAL A 87 -4.09 17.68 -16.11
N GLY A 88 -5.19 18.24 -15.60
CA GLY A 88 -6.13 19.03 -16.39
C GLY A 88 -5.55 20.34 -16.97
N VAL A 89 -4.49 20.87 -16.35
CA VAL A 89 -3.86 22.14 -16.74
C VAL A 89 -2.54 21.89 -17.50
N VAL A 90 -1.70 21.01 -16.99
CA VAL A 90 -0.33 20.75 -17.50
C VAL A 90 -0.32 19.61 -18.53
N GLY A 91 -1.28 18.68 -18.43
CA GLY A 91 -1.42 17.55 -19.35
C GLY A 91 -0.34 16.46 -19.14
N ARG A 92 0.19 15.96 -20.26
CA ARG A 92 1.14 14.84 -20.32
C ARG A 92 2.38 14.99 -19.43
N PRO A 93 3.03 16.16 -19.29
CA PRO A 93 4.16 16.33 -18.38
C PRO A 93 3.83 15.98 -16.93
N ALA A 94 2.64 16.36 -16.43
CA ALA A 94 2.21 16.00 -15.09
C ALA A 94 2.01 14.47 -14.92
N GLN A 95 1.45 13.78 -15.93
CA GLN A 95 1.33 12.32 -15.94
C GLN A 95 2.70 11.62 -15.90
N LEU A 96 3.66 12.10 -16.71
CA LEU A 96 5.02 11.53 -16.72
C LEU A 96 5.73 11.76 -15.39
N ALA A 97 5.57 12.95 -14.78
CA ALA A 97 6.12 13.25 -13.46
C ALA A 97 5.53 12.33 -12.38
N GLU A 98 4.22 12.06 -12.41
CA GLU A 98 3.57 11.08 -11.52
C GLU A 98 4.20 9.70 -11.66
N VAL A 99 4.39 9.20 -12.89
CA VAL A 99 5.02 7.90 -13.17
C VAL A 99 6.42 7.85 -12.57
N VAL A 100 7.24 8.89 -12.79
CA VAL A 100 8.60 8.99 -12.23
C VAL A 100 8.59 8.94 -10.70
N LEU A 101 7.71 9.70 -10.06
CA LEU A 101 7.58 9.71 -8.59
C LEU A 101 7.14 8.35 -8.04
N GLY A 102 6.20 7.66 -8.70
CA GLY A 102 5.77 6.30 -8.33
C GLY A 102 6.92 5.30 -8.38
N TYR A 103 7.73 5.33 -9.45
CA TYR A 103 8.92 4.48 -9.56
C TYR A 103 10.03 4.89 -8.60
N ALA A 104 10.16 6.17 -8.24
CA ALA A 104 11.08 6.61 -7.19
C ALA A 104 10.72 6.00 -5.83
N ILE A 105 9.43 5.90 -5.47
CA ILE A 105 8.97 5.21 -4.26
C ILE A 105 9.39 3.73 -4.28
N LEU A 106 9.17 3.02 -5.39
CA LEU A 106 9.60 1.62 -5.53
C LEU A 106 11.11 1.46 -5.44
N ALA A 107 11.87 2.34 -6.07
CA ALA A 107 13.33 2.35 -6.04
C ALA A 107 13.86 2.56 -4.61
N LEU A 108 13.32 3.54 -3.88
CA LEU A 108 13.65 3.79 -2.48
C LEU A 108 13.29 2.62 -1.58
N ALA A 109 12.13 2.00 -1.79
CA ALA A 109 11.72 0.80 -1.07
C ALA A 109 12.69 -0.37 -1.35
N ALA A 110 13.08 -0.60 -2.61
CA ALA A 110 14.04 -1.63 -3.00
C ALA A 110 15.42 -1.36 -2.40
N GLN A 111 15.89 -0.11 -2.43
CA GLN A 111 17.17 0.29 -1.83
C GLN A 111 17.20 0.02 -0.33
N ARG A 112 16.10 0.28 0.39
CA ARG A 112 16.00 0.08 1.83
C ARG A 112 15.82 -1.39 2.22
N GLY A 113 14.97 -2.13 1.48
CA GLY A 113 14.49 -3.45 1.87
C GLY A 113 15.25 -4.62 1.28
N LEU A 114 16.02 -4.41 0.21
CA LEU A 114 16.71 -5.48 -0.50
C LEU A 114 18.23 -5.34 -0.43
N ARG A 115 18.94 -6.48 -0.49
CA ARG A 115 20.41 -6.53 -0.46
C ARG A 115 20.96 -7.43 -1.57
N GLY A 116 22.18 -7.17 -1.98
CA GLY A 116 22.90 -8.00 -2.94
C GLY A 116 22.18 -8.20 -4.27
N ARG A 117 22.21 -9.41 -4.83
CA ARG A 117 21.62 -9.74 -6.13
C ARG A 117 20.12 -9.41 -6.25
N ARG A 118 19.35 -9.56 -5.16
CA ARG A 118 17.91 -9.24 -5.15
C ARG A 118 17.66 -7.74 -5.39
N ARG A 119 18.51 -6.87 -4.84
CA ARG A 119 18.41 -5.43 -5.05
C ARG A 119 18.70 -5.06 -6.50
N HIS A 120 19.75 -5.62 -7.11
CA HIS A 120 20.10 -5.36 -8.50
C HIS A 120 19.00 -5.87 -9.45
N ALA A 121 18.46 -7.07 -9.20
CA ALA A 121 17.32 -7.59 -9.96
C ALA A 121 16.08 -6.68 -9.84
N ALA A 122 15.76 -6.20 -8.64
CA ALA A 122 14.66 -5.27 -8.43
C ALA A 122 14.88 -3.94 -9.18
N TRP A 123 16.08 -3.39 -9.15
CA TRP A 123 16.43 -2.18 -9.91
C TRP A 123 16.26 -2.37 -11.42
N LEU A 124 16.68 -3.52 -11.95
CA LEU A 124 16.50 -3.83 -13.36
C LEU A 124 15.01 -3.91 -13.72
N VAL A 125 14.20 -4.63 -12.91
CA VAL A 125 12.75 -4.73 -13.13
C VAL A 125 12.07 -3.37 -13.04
N ILE A 126 12.43 -2.55 -12.03
CA ILE A 126 11.92 -1.19 -11.84
C ILE A 126 12.27 -0.32 -13.05
N ALA A 127 13.51 -0.37 -13.54
CA ALA A 127 13.96 0.42 -14.68
C ALA A 127 13.21 0.03 -15.97
N VAL A 128 13.08 -1.26 -16.26
CA VAL A 128 12.33 -1.76 -17.43
C VAL A 128 10.85 -1.37 -17.34
N ALA A 129 10.23 -1.55 -16.16
CA ALA A 129 8.84 -1.19 -15.95
C ALA A 129 8.62 0.34 -16.03
N ALA A 130 9.55 1.15 -15.52
CA ALA A 130 9.50 2.60 -15.63
C ALA A 130 9.59 3.05 -17.09
N LEU A 131 10.53 2.48 -17.85
CA LEU A 131 10.68 2.79 -19.28
C LEU A 131 9.40 2.44 -20.06
N ALA A 132 8.84 1.26 -19.84
CA ALA A 132 7.58 0.86 -20.45
C ALA A 132 6.43 1.80 -20.08
N SER A 133 6.32 2.18 -18.80
CA SER A 133 5.29 3.09 -18.30
C SER A 133 5.42 4.51 -18.84
N LEU A 134 6.64 5.03 -18.99
CA LEU A 134 6.90 6.33 -19.59
C LEU A 134 6.62 6.34 -21.12
N SER A 135 6.83 5.19 -21.79
CA SER A 135 6.51 5.02 -23.20
C SER A 135 4.99 4.92 -23.42
N PHE A 136 4.26 4.28 -22.51
CA PHE A 136 2.82 3.99 -22.61
C PHE A 136 2.06 4.43 -21.35
N PRO A 137 1.97 5.74 -21.03
CA PRO A 137 1.40 6.21 -19.76
C PRO A 137 -0.05 5.79 -19.56
N ALA A 138 -0.88 5.77 -20.61
CA ALA A 138 -2.28 5.38 -20.50
C ALA A 138 -2.43 3.93 -20.03
N TYR A 139 -1.60 3.01 -20.54
CA TYR A 139 -1.57 1.61 -20.06
C TYR A 139 -1.05 1.51 -18.63
N HIS A 140 -0.06 2.34 -18.24
CA HIS A 140 0.44 2.38 -16.87
C HIS A 140 -0.69 2.61 -15.87
N PHE A 141 -1.56 3.61 -16.10
CA PHE A 141 -2.65 3.93 -15.17
C PHE A 141 -3.71 2.83 -15.11
N VAL A 142 -4.04 2.20 -16.23
CA VAL A 142 -4.97 1.05 -16.25
C VAL A 142 -4.37 -0.13 -15.46
N VAL A 143 -3.12 -0.48 -15.73
CA VAL A 143 -2.42 -1.58 -15.03
C VAL A 143 -2.33 -1.28 -13.53
N LEU A 144 -1.95 -0.06 -13.13
CA LEU A 144 -1.86 0.34 -11.73
C LEU A 144 -3.21 0.21 -11.02
N THR A 145 -4.29 0.66 -11.65
CA THR A 145 -5.65 0.57 -11.11
C THR A 145 -6.09 -0.88 -10.87
N HIS A 146 -5.81 -1.78 -11.82
CA HIS A 146 -6.14 -3.20 -11.65
C HIS A 146 -5.22 -3.89 -10.66
N LEU A 147 -3.91 -3.62 -10.71
CA LEU A 147 -2.93 -4.22 -9.81
C LEU A 147 -3.18 -3.85 -8.35
N HIS A 148 -3.56 -2.61 -8.09
CA HIS A 148 -3.93 -2.17 -6.74
C HIS A 148 -5.05 -3.03 -6.15
N ASN A 149 -6.06 -3.42 -6.94
CA ASN A 149 -7.13 -4.30 -6.48
C ASN A 149 -6.66 -5.73 -6.12
N VAL A 150 -5.47 -6.14 -6.57
CA VAL A 150 -4.86 -7.45 -6.21
C VAL A 150 -4.08 -7.39 -4.91
N VAL A 151 -3.67 -6.21 -4.47
CA VAL A 151 -2.84 -6.00 -3.28
C VAL A 151 -3.34 -6.70 -2.01
N PRO A 152 -4.66 -6.73 -1.70
CA PRO A 152 -5.18 -7.44 -0.54
C PRO A 152 -4.78 -8.91 -0.47
N LEU A 153 -4.52 -9.57 -1.62
CA LEU A 153 -4.05 -10.95 -1.66
C LEU A 153 -2.78 -11.15 -0.82
N VAL A 154 -1.81 -10.23 -0.93
CA VAL A 154 -0.52 -10.35 -0.22
C VAL A 154 -0.74 -10.26 1.30
N PHE A 155 -1.57 -9.31 1.74
CA PHE A 155 -1.88 -9.12 3.16
C PHE A 155 -2.69 -10.29 3.73
N LEU A 156 -3.66 -10.80 2.98
CA LEU A 156 -4.43 -11.98 3.37
C LEU A 156 -3.58 -13.25 3.38
N TRP A 157 -2.62 -13.35 2.47
CA TRP A 157 -1.67 -14.46 2.45
C TRP A 157 -0.75 -14.45 3.66
N GLU A 158 -0.26 -13.28 4.07
CA GLU A 158 0.48 -13.10 5.33
C GLU A 158 -0.40 -13.47 6.52
N TRP A 159 -1.60 -12.88 6.62
CA TRP A 159 -2.55 -13.18 7.70
C TRP A 159 -2.90 -14.66 7.79
N SER A 160 -3.01 -15.36 6.65
CA SER A 160 -3.34 -16.78 6.62
C SER A 160 -2.36 -17.67 7.39
N ARG A 161 -1.13 -17.19 7.63
CA ARG A 161 -0.12 -17.90 8.42
C ARG A 161 -0.55 -18.08 9.87
N ARG A 162 -1.46 -17.21 10.36
CA ARG A 162 -2.03 -17.28 11.72
C ARG A 162 -3.09 -18.38 11.86
N ILE A 163 -3.60 -18.93 10.75
CA ILE A 163 -4.59 -20.02 10.78
C ILE A 163 -3.88 -21.31 11.19
N ALA A 164 -4.18 -21.81 12.39
CA ALA A 164 -3.54 -23.01 12.94
C ALA A 164 -3.87 -24.27 12.12
N SER A 165 -5.14 -24.46 11.72
CA SER A 165 -5.57 -25.62 10.95
C SER A 165 -5.02 -25.58 9.52
N ARG A 166 -4.18 -26.54 9.14
CA ARG A 166 -3.60 -26.68 7.79
C ARG A 166 -4.68 -26.79 6.72
N ARG A 167 -5.79 -27.52 7.01
CA ARG A 167 -6.93 -27.64 6.09
C ARG A 167 -7.56 -26.29 5.80
N TRP A 168 -7.96 -25.57 6.84
CA TRP A 168 -8.61 -24.27 6.66
C TRP A 168 -7.69 -23.21 6.09
N ARG A 169 -6.40 -23.24 6.40
CA ARG A 169 -5.40 -22.36 5.78
C ARG A 169 -5.28 -22.59 4.27
N ARG A 170 -5.28 -23.88 3.82
CA ARG A 170 -5.27 -24.21 2.40
C ARG A 170 -6.57 -23.80 1.71
N SER A 171 -7.73 -24.09 2.30
CA SER A 171 -9.03 -23.68 1.77
C SER A 171 -9.13 -22.16 1.66
N PHE A 172 -8.71 -21.43 2.68
CA PHE A 172 -8.68 -19.96 2.65
C PHE A 172 -7.81 -19.43 1.51
N ARG A 173 -6.60 -19.98 1.34
CA ARG A 173 -5.70 -19.60 0.22
C ARG A 173 -6.28 -19.96 -1.13
N ALA A 174 -6.93 -21.11 -1.26
CA ALA A 174 -7.61 -21.50 -2.50
C ALA A 174 -8.71 -20.50 -2.87
N VAL A 175 -9.51 -20.04 -1.90
CA VAL A 175 -10.52 -18.99 -2.13
C VAL A 175 -9.87 -17.66 -2.52
N GLN A 176 -8.69 -17.32 -1.98
CA GLN A 176 -7.95 -16.13 -2.42
C GLN A 176 -7.52 -16.24 -3.90
N LEU A 177 -6.99 -17.39 -4.31
CA LEU A 177 -6.62 -17.62 -5.71
C LEU A 177 -7.85 -17.69 -6.63
N LEU A 178 -8.96 -18.20 -6.15
CA LEU A 178 -10.23 -18.24 -6.89
C LEU A 178 -10.65 -16.82 -7.31
N TRP A 179 -10.73 -15.87 -6.35
CA TRP A 179 -11.23 -14.54 -6.69
C TRP A 179 -10.18 -13.66 -7.40
N VAL A 180 -8.88 -13.91 -7.20
CA VAL A 180 -7.84 -13.08 -7.87
C VAL A 180 -7.51 -13.57 -9.27
N LEU A 181 -7.58 -14.89 -9.52
CA LEU A 181 -7.14 -15.48 -10.80
C LEU A 181 -8.29 -16.09 -11.59
N VAL A 182 -9.08 -16.98 -10.95
CA VAL A 182 -10.06 -17.78 -11.70
C VAL A 182 -11.23 -16.93 -12.15
N VAL A 183 -11.83 -16.14 -11.24
CA VAL A 183 -12.99 -15.29 -11.59
C VAL A 183 -12.63 -14.25 -12.65
N PRO A 184 -11.53 -13.47 -12.54
CA PRO A 184 -11.11 -12.57 -13.61
C PRO A 184 -10.84 -13.27 -14.94
N ALA A 185 -10.20 -14.44 -14.92
CA ALA A 185 -9.97 -15.22 -16.14
C ALA A 185 -11.28 -15.67 -16.82
N VAL A 186 -12.27 -16.10 -16.03
CA VAL A 186 -13.60 -16.49 -16.53
C VAL A 186 -14.33 -15.27 -17.11
N LEU A 187 -14.30 -14.13 -16.44
CA LEU A 187 -14.91 -12.89 -16.96
C LEU A 187 -14.25 -12.44 -18.26
N LEU A 188 -12.93 -12.50 -18.36
CA LEU A 188 -12.20 -12.09 -19.58
C LEU A 188 -12.38 -13.07 -20.74
N SER A 189 -12.61 -14.37 -20.46
CA SER A 189 -12.80 -15.39 -21.52
C SER A 189 -14.05 -15.20 -22.36
N GLY A 190 -15.03 -14.42 -21.88
CA GLY A 190 -16.31 -14.20 -22.54
C GLY A 190 -17.35 -15.30 -22.29
N LEU A 191 -17.05 -16.32 -21.48
CA LEU A 191 -18.00 -17.38 -21.12
C LEU A 191 -19.29 -16.86 -20.48
N LEU A 192 -19.24 -15.65 -19.88
CA LEU A 192 -20.34 -15.04 -19.15
C LEU A 192 -20.93 -13.81 -19.86
N ASP A 193 -20.57 -13.54 -21.12
CA ASP A 193 -21.05 -12.36 -21.87
C ASP A 193 -22.58 -12.27 -21.94
N GLY A 194 -23.27 -13.40 -22.08
CA GLY A 194 -24.74 -13.44 -22.09
C GLY A 194 -25.40 -13.02 -20.77
N SER A 195 -24.62 -12.96 -19.67
CA SER A 195 -25.08 -12.54 -18.35
C SER A 195 -24.58 -11.14 -17.98
N LEU A 196 -23.81 -10.48 -18.88
CA LEU A 196 -23.17 -9.22 -18.59
C LEU A 196 -24.11 -8.05 -18.87
N GLY A 197 -24.51 -7.36 -17.80
CA GLY A 197 -25.35 -6.14 -17.92
C GLY A 197 -24.56 -4.98 -18.52
N THR A 198 -25.10 -4.35 -19.55
CA THR A 198 -24.45 -3.25 -20.26
C THR A 198 -25.03 -1.87 -19.90
N ASP A 199 -26.21 -1.84 -19.26
CA ASP A 199 -26.88 -0.61 -18.88
C ASP A 199 -26.26 0.03 -17.62
N PRO A 200 -25.94 1.33 -17.61
CA PRO A 200 -25.58 2.08 -16.39
C PRO A 200 -26.61 1.97 -15.26
N GLY A 201 -27.87 1.72 -15.57
CA GLY A 201 -28.93 1.56 -14.57
C GLY A 201 -29.10 2.80 -13.70
N ILE A 202 -29.17 2.60 -12.39
CA ILE A 202 -29.41 3.67 -11.40
C ILE A 202 -28.31 4.73 -11.34
N VAL A 203 -27.10 4.46 -11.86
CA VAL A 203 -26.00 5.44 -11.86
C VAL A 203 -25.97 6.31 -13.12
N ARG A 204 -26.92 6.11 -14.07
CA ARG A 204 -27.00 6.90 -15.30
C ARG A 204 -27.07 8.41 -15.04
N SER A 205 -27.77 8.83 -13.98
CA SER A 205 -27.86 10.24 -13.59
C SER A 205 -26.53 10.84 -13.14
N VAL A 206 -25.56 10.01 -12.74
CA VAL A 206 -24.24 10.44 -12.25
C VAL A 206 -23.19 10.32 -13.35
N VAL A 207 -23.19 9.24 -14.14
CA VAL A 207 -22.13 8.94 -15.10
C VAL A 207 -22.57 9.06 -16.57
N GLY A 208 -23.81 9.45 -16.85
CA GLY A 208 -24.36 9.54 -18.20
C GLY A 208 -24.39 8.17 -18.90
N ASP A 209 -23.76 8.08 -20.07
CA ASP A 209 -23.60 6.85 -20.85
C ASP A 209 -22.52 5.92 -20.30
N GLY A 210 -21.74 6.36 -19.29
CA GLY A 210 -20.70 5.59 -18.63
C GLY A 210 -19.37 5.50 -19.39
N GLN A 211 -19.19 6.20 -20.51
CA GLN A 211 -17.95 6.15 -21.28
C GLN A 211 -16.72 6.58 -20.45
N SER A 212 -16.89 7.54 -19.53
CA SER A 212 -15.83 7.96 -18.62
C SER A 212 -15.39 6.86 -17.63
N VAL A 213 -16.33 5.99 -17.23
CA VAL A 213 -16.03 4.85 -16.34
C VAL A 213 -15.31 3.75 -17.13
N LEU A 214 -15.80 3.44 -18.33
CA LEU A 214 -15.17 2.49 -19.24
C LEU A 214 -13.73 2.91 -19.61
N ALA A 215 -13.55 4.15 -20.06
CA ALA A 215 -12.24 4.67 -20.43
C ALA A 215 -11.23 4.68 -19.28
N ALA A 216 -11.70 4.74 -18.02
CA ALA A 216 -10.83 4.71 -16.86
C ALA A 216 -10.44 3.30 -16.39
N SER A 217 -11.17 2.26 -16.81
CA SER A 217 -10.93 0.87 -16.40
C SER A 217 -10.45 -0.02 -17.55
N ALA A 218 -10.84 0.26 -18.78
CA ALA A 218 -10.48 -0.51 -19.96
C ALA A 218 -9.11 -0.09 -20.54
N PRO A 219 -8.42 -0.98 -21.27
CA PRO A 219 -7.25 -0.61 -22.04
C PRO A 219 -7.55 0.52 -23.05
N PRO A 220 -6.58 1.38 -23.35
CA PRO A 220 -6.76 2.44 -24.34
C PRO A 220 -7.27 1.91 -25.70
N GLY A 221 -8.34 2.51 -26.19
CA GLY A 221 -9.01 2.10 -27.42
C GLY A 221 -10.12 1.05 -27.25
N GLU A 222 -10.22 0.38 -26.09
CA GLU A 222 -11.16 -0.72 -25.86
C GLU A 222 -12.46 -0.31 -25.13
N ALA A 223 -12.60 0.95 -24.72
CA ALA A 223 -13.73 1.40 -23.91
C ALA A 223 -15.12 1.13 -24.56
N ALA A 224 -15.21 1.16 -25.90
CA ALA A 224 -16.45 0.93 -26.63
C ALA A 224 -16.63 -0.54 -27.11
N THR A 225 -15.73 -1.44 -26.72
CA THR A 225 -15.74 -2.83 -27.18
C THR A 225 -16.31 -3.79 -26.11
N VAL A 226 -16.62 -5.03 -26.54
CA VAL A 226 -16.98 -6.11 -25.61
C VAL A 226 -15.85 -6.39 -24.62
N LEU A 227 -14.59 -6.28 -25.07
CA LEU A 227 -13.43 -6.44 -24.19
C LEU A 227 -13.43 -5.35 -23.09
N GLY A 228 -13.74 -4.09 -23.44
CA GLY A 228 -13.86 -3.02 -22.45
C GLY A 228 -14.90 -3.32 -21.37
N MET A 229 -16.05 -3.88 -21.75
CA MET A 229 -17.08 -4.30 -20.80
C MET A 229 -16.62 -5.48 -19.92
N ARG A 230 -15.92 -6.47 -20.47
CA ARG A 230 -15.35 -7.58 -19.68
C ARG A 230 -14.32 -7.05 -18.67
N VAL A 231 -13.45 -6.14 -19.09
CA VAL A 231 -12.45 -5.52 -18.21
C VAL A 231 -13.13 -4.66 -17.13
N LEU A 232 -14.21 -3.93 -17.45
CA LEU A 232 -15.01 -3.23 -16.45
C LEU A 232 -15.66 -4.20 -15.44
N ALA A 233 -16.16 -5.35 -15.89
CA ALA A 233 -16.71 -6.35 -14.99
C ALA A 233 -15.64 -6.95 -14.05
N VAL A 234 -14.44 -7.22 -14.59
CA VAL A 234 -13.28 -7.60 -13.76
C VAL A 234 -12.94 -6.51 -12.75
N PHE A 235 -12.89 -5.26 -13.19
CA PHE A 235 -12.62 -4.13 -12.30
C PHE A 235 -13.66 -4.02 -11.20
N ALA A 236 -14.95 -4.03 -11.52
CA ALA A 236 -16.04 -3.94 -10.56
C ALA A 236 -16.02 -5.09 -9.53
N PHE A 237 -15.77 -6.31 -10.00
CA PHE A 237 -15.62 -7.49 -9.14
C PHE A 237 -14.41 -7.35 -8.20
N MET A 238 -13.23 -7.05 -8.75
CA MET A 238 -11.99 -6.95 -7.98
C MET A 238 -12.03 -5.79 -6.98
N GLN A 239 -12.57 -4.64 -7.38
CA GLN A 239 -12.78 -3.48 -6.52
C GLN A 239 -13.74 -3.80 -5.36
N THR A 240 -14.83 -4.53 -5.62
CA THR A 240 -15.76 -4.97 -4.58
C THR A 240 -15.06 -5.89 -3.59
N MET A 241 -14.29 -6.86 -4.05
CA MET A 241 -13.52 -7.75 -3.19
C MET A 241 -12.44 -6.99 -2.40
N HIS A 242 -11.79 -6.01 -2.99
CA HIS A 242 -10.86 -5.11 -2.31
C HIS A 242 -11.54 -4.39 -1.14
N TYR A 243 -12.73 -3.83 -1.36
CA TYR A 243 -13.51 -3.19 -0.29
C TYR A 243 -13.97 -4.19 0.78
N VAL A 244 -14.40 -5.39 0.40
CA VAL A 244 -14.75 -6.45 1.36
C VAL A 244 -13.57 -6.75 2.29
N VAL A 245 -12.37 -6.81 1.74
CA VAL A 245 -11.18 -7.09 2.54
C VAL A 245 -10.89 -5.94 3.50
N TRP A 246 -10.80 -4.71 3.03
CA TRP A 246 -10.37 -3.58 3.86
C TRP A 246 -11.44 -3.06 4.81
N VAL A 247 -12.72 -3.07 4.40
CA VAL A 247 -13.82 -2.53 5.21
C VAL A 247 -14.43 -3.58 6.12
N ALA A 248 -14.63 -4.80 5.62
CA ALA A 248 -15.33 -5.82 6.38
C ALA A 248 -14.40 -6.82 7.07
N LEU A 249 -13.35 -7.31 6.39
CA LEU A 249 -12.57 -8.45 6.87
C LEU A 249 -11.42 -8.01 7.79
N MET A 250 -10.51 -7.15 7.32
CA MET A 250 -9.29 -6.81 8.07
C MET A 250 -9.55 -6.20 9.46
N PRO A 251 -10.54 -5.31 9.66
CA PRO A 251 -10.85 -4.80 11.00
C PRO A 251 -11.25 -5.89 12.00
N ARG A 252 -11.84 -7.01 11.52
CA ARG A 252 -12.30 -8.12 12.34
C ARG A 252 -11.22 -9.16 12.63
N VAL A 253 -10.32 -9.38 11.65
CA VAL A 253 -9.32 -10.46 11.73
C VAL A 253 -7.96 -9.99 12.22
N ALA A 254 -7.71 -8.69 12.25
CA ALA A 254 -6.45 -8.10 12.70
C ALA A 254 -6.67 -6.93 13.68
N PRO A 255 -7.36 -7.15 14.81
CA PRO A 255 -7.62 -6.11 15.82
C PRO A 255 -6.33 -5.58 16.46
N ASP A 256 -5.27 -6.40 16.49
CA ASP A 256 -3.93 -6.04 16.95
C ASP A 256 -3.32 -4.88 16.15
N ALA A 257 -3.49 -4.86 14.82
CA ALA A 257 -3.05 -3.75 13.97
C ALA A 257 -3.82 -2.46 14.28
N SER A 258 -5.13 -2.57 14.48
CA SER A 258 -5.98 -1.45 14.87
C SER A 258 -5.57 -0.84 16.22
N ALA A 259 -5.35 -1.67 17.23
CA ALA A 259 -4.90 -1.23 18.54
C ALA A 259 -3.50 -0.56 18.49
N ALA A 260 -2.59 -1.13 17.70
CA ALA A 260 -1.25 -0.55 17.50
C ALA A 260 -1.27 0.81 16.80
N PHE A 261 -2.21 1.02 15.87
CA PHE A 261 -2.43 2.32 15.25
C PHE A 261 -2.97 3.33 16.27
N GLU A 262 -4.00 2.97 17.03
CA GLU A 262 -4.60 3.85 18.05
C GLU A 262 -3.63 4.25 19.16
N ALA A 263 -2.71 3.37 19.51
CA ALA A 263 -1.63 3.69 20.46
C ALA A 263 -0.69 4.80 19.92
N ARG A 264 -0.55 4.93 18.59
CA ARG A 264 0.26 5.99 17.95
C ARG A 264 -0.52 7.25 17.64
N ALA A 265 -1.81 7.12 17.37
CA ALA A 265 -2.72 8.20 17.04
C ALA A 265 -3.96 8.16 17.96
N PRO A 266 -3.83 8.49 19.25
CA PRO A 266 -4.91 8.33 20.25
C PRO A 266 -6.15 9.19 19.95
N TRP A 267 -6.01 10.23 19.13
CA TRP A 267 -7.09 11.09 18.68
C TRP A 267 -7.92 10.45 17.53
N LEU A 268 -7.38 9.42 16.81
CA LEU A 268 -8.03 8.65 15.75
C LEU A 268 -8.44 7.25 16.22
N THR A 269 -9.32 7.18 17.21
CA THR A 269 -9.89 5.90 17.66
C THR A 269 -10.80 5.29 16.57
N GLY A 270 -11.07 3.98 16.66
CA GLY A 270 -11.93 3.29 15.70
C GLY A 270 -13.23 4.00 15.38
N PRO A 271 -14.08 4.35 16.36
CA PRO A 271 -15.33 5.08 16.09
C PRO A 271 -15.14 6.42 15.38
N ARG A 272 -14.13 7.19 15.77
CA ARG A 272 -13.83 8.50 15.14
C ARG A 272 -13.36 8.33 13.69
N LEU A 273 -12.55 7.31 13.42
CA LEU A 273 -12.07 7.02 12.06
C LEU A 273 -13.22 6.57 11.15
N TRP A 274 -14.15 5.75 11.67
CA TRP A 274 -15.37 5.39 10.95
C TRP A 274 -16.25 6.61 10.69
N ALA A 275 -16.45 7.46 11.68
CA ALA A 275 -17.23 8.70 11.52
C ALA A 275 -16.58 9.62 10.48
N ALA A 276 -15.27 9.83 10.55
CA ALA A 276 -14.53 10.60 9.55
C ALA A 276 -14.67 9.99 8.14
N GLY A 277 -14.59 8.67 8.03
CA GLY A 277 -14.79 7.95 6.76
C GLY A 277 -16.19 8.15 6.18
N PHE A 278 -17.23 8.05 7.00
CA PHE A 278 -18.62 8.29 6.54
C PHE A 278 -18.86 9.75 6.14
N VAL A 279 -18.35 10.72 6.91
CA VAL A 279 -18.46 12.14 6.56
C VAL A 279 -17.73 12.40 5.23
N ALA A 280 -16.51 11.89 5.06
CA ALA A 280 -15.77 12.03 3.82
C ALA A 280 -16.48 11.33 2.65
N ALA A 281 -17.04 10.13 2.84
CA ALA A 281 -17.81 9.43 1.82
C ALA A 281 -19.06 10.24 1.40
N ALA A 282 -19.77 10.88 2.35
CA ALA A 282 -20.91 11.75 2.04
C ALA A 282 -20.48 12.98 1.23
N LEU A 283 -19.35 13.62 1.59
CA LEU A 283 -18.79 14.73 0.82
C LEU A 283 -18.43 14.32 -0.60
N PHE A 284 -17.79 13.15 -0.77
CA PHE A 284 -17.48 12.61 -2.10
C PHE A 284 -18.73 12.21 -2.88
N ALA A 285 -19.77 11.68 -2.22
CA ALA A 285 -21.04 11.40 -2.88
C ALA A 285 -21.65 12.68 -3.47
N VAL A 286 -21.60 13.81 -2.76
CA VAL A 286 -22.02 15.12 -3.28
C VAL A 286 -21.15 15.54 -4.46
N LEU A 287 -19.80 15.46 -4.33
CA LEU A 287 -18.90 15.81 -5.43
C LEU A 287 -19.13 14.98 -6.68
N PHE A 288 -19.31 13.66 -6.55
CA PHE A 288 -19.65 12.77 -7.67
C PHE A 288 -21.03 13.08 -8.29
N GLY A 289 -21.99 13.49 -7.46
CA GLY A 289 -23.32 13.89 -7.94
C GLY A 289 -23.32 15.23 -8.70
N LEU A 290 -22.42 16.14 -8.34
CA LEU A 290 -22.26 17.43 -9.03
C LEU A 290 -21.49 17.30 -10.34
N ASP A 291 -20.34 16.63 -10.28
CA ASP A 291 -19.49 16.33 -11.45
C ASP A 291 -18.66 15.05 -11.15
N PHE A 292 -19.07 13.95 -11.77
CA PHE A 292 -18.41 12.66 -11.56
C PHE A 292 -16.95 12.68 -11.96
N THR A 293 -16.59 13.34 -13.06
CA THR A 293 -15.22 13.37 -13.57
C THR A 293 -14.30 14.14 -12.64
N GLN A 294 -14.71 15.32 -12.21
CA GLN A 294 -13.94 16.12 -11.26
C GLN A 294 -13.88 15.46 -9.88
N GLY A 295 -15.02 14.98 -9.38
CA GLY A 295 -15.06 14.24 -8.11
C GLY A 295 -14.13 13.03 -8.10
N LYS A 296 -14.08 12.26 -9.20
CA LYS A 296 -13.18 11.13 -9.39
C LYS A 296 -11.71 11.56 -9.45
N ALA A 297 -11.40 12.69 -10.09
CA ALA A 297 -10.03 13.21 -10.14
C ALA A 297 -9.52 13.58 -8.75
N VAL A 298 -10.33 14.30 -7.95
CA VAL A 298 -10.00 14.64 -6.55
C VAL A 298 -9.86 13.39 -5.70
N TYR A 299 -10.82 12.45 -5.81
CA TYR A 299 -10.74 11.16 -5.12
C TYR A 299 -9.44 10.43 -5.46
N ALA A 300 -9.12 10.25 -6.76
CA ALA A 300 -7.94 9.54 -7.21
C ALA A 300 -6.64 10.20 -6.72
N ALA A 301 -6.60 11.53 -6.63
CA ALA A 301 -5.48 12.26 -6.07
C ALA A 301 -5.27 11.90 -4.58
N LEU A 302 -6.31 11.96 -3.76
CA LEU A 302 -6.23 11.62 -2.33
C LEU A 302 -5.99 10.12 -2.09
N ALA A 303 -6.58 9.25 -2.92
CA ALA A 303 -6.36 7.81 -2.86
C ALA A 303 -4.90 7.41 -3.11
N SER A 304 -4.09 8.27 -3.71
CA SER A 304 -2.65 8.00 -3.89
C SER A 304 -1.93 7.72 -2.57
N TYR A 305 -2.36 8.32 -1.45
CA TYR A 305 -1.70 8.11 -0.17
C TYR A 305 -1.76 6.65 0.27
N HIS A 306 -2.92 5.97 0.21
CA HIS A 306 -2.99 4.57 0.61
C HIS A 306 -2.30 3.68 -0.42
N ALA A 307 -2.57 3.85 -1.72
CA ALA A 307 -2.05 3.00 -2.77
C ALA A 307 -0.51 2.98 -2.85
N TYR A 308 0.14 4.12 -2.65
CA TYR A 308 1.61 4.19 -2.69
C TYR A 308 2.28 3.85 -1.36
N LEU A 309 1.60 4.03 -0.21
CA LEU A 309 2.10 3.57 1.10
C LEU A 309 2.17 2.04 1.19
N GLU A 310 1.36 1.31 0.43
CA GLU A 310 1.41 -0.15 0.35
C GLU A 310 2.70 -0.67 -0.29
N LEU A 311 3.24 0.01 -1.30
CA LEU A 311 4.34 -0.49 -2.12
C LEU A 311 5.58 -0.91 -1.31
N PRO A 312 6.10 -0.12 -0.35
CA PRO A 312 7.21 -0.55 0.50
C PRO A 312 6.86 -1.76 1.37
N VAL A 313 5.62 -1.84 1.84
CA VAL A 313 5.15 -2.96 2.68
C VAL A 313 5.01 -4.23 1.84
N LEU A 314 4.45 -4.14 0.64
CA LEU A 314 4.39 -5.25 -0.32
C LEU A 314 5.78 -5.79 -0.62
N LEU A 315 6.72 -4.91 -0.93
CA LEU A 315 8.10 -5.30 -1.21
C LEU A 315 8.73 -5.98 0.01
N ALA A 316 8.50 -5.47 1.21
CA ALA A 316 8.99 -6.07 2.45
C ALA A 316 8.41 -7.48 2.69
N LEU A 317 7.11 -7.67 2.45
CA LEU A 317 6.43 -8.96 2.59
C LEU A 317 6.92 -9.97 1.55
N LEU A 318 7.09 -9.57 0.30
CA LEU A 318 7.59 -10.41 -0.79
C LEU A 318 9.07 -10.77 -0.61
N ALA A 319 9.87 -9.85 -0.07
CA ALA A 319 11.29 -10.09 0.21
C ALA A 319 11.56 -10.99 1.44
N GLY A 320 10.53 -11.37 2.18
CA GLY A 320 10.65 -12.25 3.35
C GLY A 320 10.88 -11.54 4.68
N GLY A 321 10.65 -10.23 4.77
CA GLY A 321 10.54 -9.46 6.03
C GLY A 321 11.80 -9.28 6.88
N ALA A 322 12.80 -10.15 6.76
CA ALA A 322 13.97 -10.19 7.66
C ALA A 322 14.85 -8.93 7.62
N ALA A 323 14.93 -8.26 6.47
CA ALA A 323 15.75 -7.05 6.32
C ALA A 323 15.13 -5.81 7.00
N TRP A 324 13.81 -5.81 7.21
CA TRP A 324 13.05 -4.69 7.77
C TRP A 324 12.90 -4.77 9.29
N SER A 325 13.14 -5.95 9.89
CA SER A 325 13.08 -6.17 11.35
C SER A 325 14.31 -5.62 12.09
N GLN A 326 15.36 -5.24 11.38
CA GLN A 326 16.60 -4.70 11.94
C GLN A 326 16.64 -3.15 11.89
N ALA A 327 15.54 -2.45 12.14
CA ALA A 327 15.65 -1.06 12.57
C ALA A 327 16.37 -1.07 13.93
N PRO A 328 17.44 -0.27 14.13
CA PRO A 328 18.09 -0.22 15.42
C PRO A 328 17.06 0.14 16.47
N ALA A 329 16.89 -0.73 17.47
CA ALA A 329 16.19 -0.35 18.67
C ALA A 329 16.85 0.96 19.12
N SER A 330 16.07 2.05 19.16
CA SER A 330 16.53 3.31 19.68
C SER A 330 17.18 3.00 21.02
N SER A 331 18.47 3.27 21.14
CA SER A 331 19.23 3.21 22.38
C SER A 331 18.76 4.37 23.28
N GLY A 332 17.51 4.29 23.71
CA GLY A 332 16.87 5.17 24.66
C GLY A 332 16.80 4.46 26.00
N GLY A 333 17.65 4.89 26.89
CA GLY A 333 17.56 4.48 28.29
C GLY A 333 18.84 3.94 28.88
N ARG A 334 19.93 4.70 28.84
CA ARG A 334 20.90 4.62 29.93
C ARG A 334 20.17 5.10 31.18
N ALA A 335 19.56 4.15 31.91
CA ALA A 335 19.14 4.41 33.27
C ALA A 335 20.38 4.80 34.06
N ALA A 336 20.44 6.05 34.49
CA ALA A 336 21.37 6.54 35.46
C ALA A 336 21.16 5.71 36.74
N GLY A 337 22.01 4.74 36.97
CA GLY A 337 22.08 4.01 38.23
C GLY A 337 22.57 4.97 39.29
N THR A 338 21.71 5.29 40.22
CA THR A 338 22.02 5.96 41.50
C THR A 338 22.97 5.07 42.29
N PRO A 339 24.13 5.60 42.76
CA PRO A 339 24.97 4.85 43.69
C PRO A 339 24.38 4.97 45.09
N THR A 340 23.71 3.95 45.60
CA THR A 340 23.49 3.83 47.03
C THR A 340 24.71 3.18 47.67
N GLY A 341 25.43 4.02 48.45
CA GLY A 341 26.50 3.56 49.29
C GLY A 341 25.99 2.91 50.56
N SER A 342 26.67 1.90 51.00
CA SER A 342 26.95 1.54 52.42
C SER A 342 27.78 0.24 52.40
N GLY A 343 29.03 0.21 52.73
CA GLY A 343 29.54 0.21 54.06
C GLY A 343 30.01 -1.19 54.46
N ARG A 344 31.34 -1.30 54.72
CA ARG A 344 32.01 -2.16 55.66
C ARG A 344 32.74 -3.41 55.21
N ASP A 345 34.04 -3.24 55.41
CA ASP A 345 35.00 -4.08 56.13
C ASP A 345 35.55 -5.38 55.48
N GLY A 346 36.87 -5.36 55.33
CA GLY A 346 37.63 -6.57 55.68
C GLY A 346 38.68 -7.01 54.70
N ALA A 347 39.98 -6.70 55.07
CA ALA A 347 41.17 -7.52 54.85
C ALA A 347 41.81 -7.60 53.45
N ALA A 348 42.97 -6.99 53.41
CA ALA A 348 44.10 -7.31 52.51
C ALA A 348 44.79 -8.61 53.00
N PRO A 349 45.95 -9.10 52.41
CA PRO A 349 46.72 -8.65 51.30
C PRO A 349 47.35 -9.76 50.41
N VAL A 350 48.36 -9.36 49.62
CA VAL A 350 49.50 -10.12 48.98
C VAL A 350 49.24 -10.68 47.57
N GLY A 351 49.92 -10.23 46.55
CA GLY A 351 51.23 -10.37 46.11
C GLY A 351 51.36 -10.49 44.59
N GLY A 352 52.34 -9.86 44.02
CA GLY A 352 53.16 -10.34 42.89
C GLY A 352 52.72 -9.97 41.48
N GLY A 353 53.31 -9.00 40.83
CA GLY A 353 54.51 -9.17 40.07
C GLY A 353 54.38 -9.09 38.55
N GLY A 354 55.05 -8.16 37.91
CA GLY A 354 55.61 -8.25 36.56
C GLY A 354 54.71 -7.75 35.42
N GLY A 355 54.96 -6.70 34.70
CA GLY A 355 56.16 -6.32 34.00
C GLY A 355 55.91 -6.22 32.49
N GLY A 356 56.27 -5.12 31.87
CA GLY A 356 56.50 -4.95 30.42
C GLY A 356 55.30 -4.36 29.65
N GLY A 357 55.26 -3.20 29.06
CA GLY A 357 56.29 -2.55 28.28
C GLY A 357 55.83 -2.44 26.83
N GLY A 358 55.70 -1.23 26.31
CA GLY A 358 55.94 -1.00 24.92
C GLY A 358 54.80 -0.49 24.04
N GLY A 359 54.91 0.78 23.65
CA GLY A 359 54.82 1.14 22.27
C GLY A 359 53.60 1.85 21.77
N SER A 360 53.51 3.12 22.02
CA SER A 360 52.73 4.07 21.24
C SER A 360 53.35 4.28 19.87
N GLN A 361 52.62 4.08 18.79
CA GLN A 361 52.88 4.72 17.52
C GLN A 361 51.56 5.36 17.03
N GLY A 362 51.58 6.70 17.08
CA GLY A 362 50.59 7.53 16.43
C GLY A 362 50.80 7.56 14.91
N LEU A 363 49.73 7.37 14.18
CA LEU A 363 49.69 7.65 12.76
C LEU A 363 48.88 8.92 12.53
N ASP A 364 49.68 9.98 12.20
CA ASP A 364 49.21 11.28 11.76
C ASP A 364 48.75 11.17 10.29
N LEU A 365 47.47 11.32 10.00
CA LEU A 365 46.95 11.41 8.65
C LEU A 365 46.41 12.82 8.41
N ARG A 366 47.22 13.65 7.74
CA ARG A 366 46.82 14.92 7.17
C ARG A 366 45.82 14.71 6.00
N PRO A 367 44.82 15.58 5.79
CA PRO A 367 43.98 15.52 4.63
C PRO A 367 44.68 16.09 3.40
N GLU A 368 44.68 15.29 2.35
CA GLU A 368 45.11 15.64 1.02
C GLU A 368 44.07 16.54 0.32
N THR A 369 44.53 17.71 -0.10
CA THR A 369 43.72 18.70 -0.89
C THR A 369 43.61 18.22 -2.33
N ALA A 370 42.37 18.08 -2.83
CA ALA A 370 42.08 17.83 -4.24
C ALA A 370 42.27 19.09 -5.10
N PRO A 371 42.76 18.97 -6.35
CA PRO A 371 42.99 20.11 -7.25
C PRO A 371 41.70 20.63 -7.86
N ALA A 372 41.63 21.97 -8.01
CA ALA A 372 40.58 22.71 -8.67
C ALA A 372 40.53 22.41 -10.17
N VAL A 373 39.35 22.06 -10.69
CA VAL A 373 39.06 21.95 -12.12
C VAL A 373 38.66 23.35 -12.61
N THR A 374 39.49 23.92 -13.45
CA THR A 374 39.23 25.11 -14.25
C THR A 374 38.27 24.74 -15.39
N LEU A 375 37.13 25.39 -15.44
CA LEU A 375 36.23 25.36 -16.60
C LEU A 375 36.65 26.44 -17.58
N ASP A 376 36.93 26.01 -18.80
CA ASP A 376 37.19 26.84 -19.97
C ASP A 376 35.85 27.35 -20.56
N PRO A 377 35.66 28.66 -20.83
CA PRO A 377 34.47 29.17 -21.45
C PRO A 377 34.73 29.47 -22.93
N GLU A 378 34.48 28.54 -23.81
CA GLU A 378 34.20 28.87 -25.24
C GLU A 378 33.60 27.67 -25.94
N LEU A 379 32.31 27.85 -26.37
CA LEU A 379 31.76 27.46 -27.66
C LEU A 379 30.23 27.67 -27.67
N GLY A 380 29.75 28.83 -28.08
CA GLY A 380 28.49 28.97 -28.78
C GLY A 380 28.74 29.04 -30.31
N PRO A 381 27.74 29.18 -31.14
CA PRO A 381 26.30 29.34 -30.92
C PRO A 381 25.47 28.10 -31.22
#